data_3b2e85d656cc2e9ea5c2a5ed360c86e5
#
_entry.id   3b2e85d656cc2e9ea5c2a5ed360c86e5
#
_cell.length_a   1.000
_cell.length_b   1.000
_cell.length_c   1.000
_cell.angle_alpha   90.00
_cell.angle_beta   90.00
_cell.angle_gamma   90.00
#
_symmetry.space_group_name_H-M   'P 1'
#
loop_
_entity.id
_entity.type
_entity.pdbx_description
1 polymer ?
#
loop_
_entity_poly.entity_id
_entity_poly.type
_entity_poly.pdbx_seq_one_letter_code
_entity_poly.pdbx_strand_id
1 'polypeptide(L)'
;MVEGDTLTEAVLFDFNGVLVDDEPQHCDALQRVLADERITLTREQYYAQYLGLDDRTGFVLAFRNAQRTLTTELLKHLVTKKSQLYLELVRTSLRLVRGAPEFVREAGRQFRLGIVSGALRREIDHVLDLTDLGDSFEVIIAADDMSHSKPDPASYLAAHDAFNRRRPIAARACVVIEDSLPGLQAARAAGMPCVMLTTSHPARALEGRGAALVWDSLAGHSAAELAGL
;
A
#
# COMPACT_ATOMS: atom_id res chain seq x y z
N MET A 1 -14.94 25.51 -22.70
CA MET A 1 -15.67 24.63 -21.78
C MET A 1 -14.93 24.77 -20.46
N VAL A 2 -15.59 25.27 -19.42
CA VAL A 2 -15.05 25.33 -18.07
C VAL A 2 -14.92 23.89 -17.62
N GLU A 3 -13.70 23.40 -17.35
CA GLU A 3 -13.45 22.16 -16.63
C GLU A 3 -14.18 22.32 -15.27
N GLY A 4 -15.32 21.67 -15.13
CA GLY A 4 -16.04 21.66 -13.87
C GLY A 4 -15.15 21.03 -12.82
N ASP A 5 -14.97 21.69 -11.67
CA ASP A 5 -14.33 21.15 -10.50
C ASP A 5 -14.87 19.75 -10.24
N THR A 6 -14.03 18.73 -10.51
CA THR A 6 -14.41 17.35 -10.25
C THR A 6 -14.30 17.15 -8.75
N LEU A 7 -15.43 17.01 -8.08
CA LEU A 7 -15.43 16.70 -6.65
C LEU A 7 -14.89 15.31 -6.42
N THR A 8 -14.03 15.15 -5.45
CA THR A 8 -13.58 13.84 -4.96
C THR A 8 -14.77 13.03 -4.46
N GLU A 9 -14.90 11.80 -4.95
CA GLU A 9 -15.99 10.88 -4.58
C GLU A 9 -15.51 9.63 -3.85
N ALA A 10 -14.23 9.26 -4.04
CA ALA A 10 -13.64 8.10 -3.41
C ALA A 10 -12.19 8.35 -2.99
N VAL A 11 -11.75 7.62 -1.96
CA VAL A 11 -10.35 7.61 -1.50
C VAL A 11 -9.85 6.17 -1.49
N LEU A 12 -8.72 5.94 -2.15
CA LEU A 12 -8.02 4.67 -2.20
C LEU A 12 -6.74 4.77 -1.38
N PHE A 13 -6.65 3.97 -0.34
CA PHE A 13 -5.48 3.93 0.54
C PHE A 13 -4.55 2.80 0.11
N ASP A 14 -3.25 3.05 0.03
CA ASP A 14 -2.32 1.96 0.25
C ASP A 14 -2.43 1.50 1.71
N PHE A 15 -1.84 0.37 2.03
CA PHE A 15 -1.98 -0.24 3.34
C PHE A 15 -0.73 -0.05 4.20
N ASN A 16 0.38 -0.67 3.83
CA ASN A 16 1.65 -0.54 4.54
C ASN A 16 2.22 0.87 4.35
N GLY A 17 2.70 1.49 5.42
CA GLY A 17 3.20 2.87 5.38
C GLY A 17 2.13 3.97 5.28
N VAL A 18 0.86 3.61 5.03
CA VAL A 18 -0.27 4.55 4.96
C VAL A 18 -1.26 4.32 6.11
N LEU A 19 -1.73 3.11 6.30
CA LEU A 19 -2.61 2.74 7.41
C LEU A 19 -1.83 2.08 8.55
N VAL A 20 -0.83 1.29 8.23
CA VAL A 20 -0.02 0.49 9.16
C VAL A 20 1.45 0.87 9.05
N ASP A 21 2.10 1.08 10.20
CA ASP A 21 3.55 1.29 10.33
C ASP A 21 4.21 -0.03 10.72
N ASP A 22 4.33 -0.92 9.76
CA ASP A 22 4.77 -2.32 9.94
C ASP A 22 6.00 -2.73 9.11
N GLU A 23 6.66 -1.79 8.48
CA GLU A 23 7.87 -2.02 7.72
C GLU A 23 8.97 -2.75 8.51
N PRO A 24 9.17 -2.49 9.83
CA PRO A 24 10.10 -3.27 10.64
C PRO A 24 9.74 -4.76 10.71
N GLN A 25 8.44 -5.11 10.76
CA GLN A 25 7.95 -6.48 10.79
C GLN A 25 8.12 -7.17 9.44
N HIS A 26 7.90 -6.46 8.34
CA HIS A 26 8.17 -6.96 6.99
C HIS A 26 9.65 -7.26 6.79
N CYS A 27 10.53 -6.34 7.20
CA CYS A 27 11.98 -6.52 7.18
C CYS A 27 12.41 -7.76 7.98
N ASP A 28 11.95 -7.89 9.22
CA ASP A 28 12.31 -9.00 10.13
C ASP A 28 11.82 -10.34 9.57
N ALA A 29 10.58 -10.40 9.08
CA ALA A 29 10.02 -11.61 8.48
C ALA A 29 10.80 -12.04 7.22
N LEU A 30 11.12 -11.10 6.32
CA LEU A 30 11.89 -11.40 5.12
C LEU A 30 13.29 -11.88 5.45
N GLN A 31 13.98 -11.20 6.39
CA GLN A 31 15.33 -11.60 6.85
C GLN A 31 15.34 -13.02 7.41
N ARG A 32 14.37 -13.39 8.26
CA ARG A 32 14.28 -14.73 8.86
C ARG A 32 14.05 -15.80 7.80
N VAL A 33 13.09 -15.57 6.88
CA VAL A 33 12.80 -16.54 5.81
C VAL A 33 13.99 -16.71 4.86
N LEU A 34 14.70 -15.63 4.51
CA LEU A 34 15.89 -15.71 3.67
C LEU A 34 17.06 -16.39 4.39
N ALA A 35 17.19 -16.22 5.71
CA ALA A 35 18.23 -16.88 6.51
C ALA A 35 18.08 -18.42 6.49
N ASP A 36 16.85 -18.95 6.52
CA ASP A 36 16.58 -20.38 6.37
C ASP A 36 17.03 -20.90 5.00
N GLU A 37 17.01 -20.04 3.99
CA GLU A 37 17.56 -20.30 2.65
C GLU A 37 19.07 -20.00 2.56
N ARG A 38 19.76 -19.70 3.67
CA ARG A 38 21.18 -19.30 3.70
C ARG A 38 21.48 -18.07 2.84
N ILE A 39 20.52 -17.16 2.71
CA ILE A 39 20.66 -15.84 2.08
C ILE A 39 20.65 -14.80 3.20
N THR A 40 21.75 -14.06 3.33
CA THR A 40 21.82 -12.97 4.31
C THR A 40 21.31 -11.68 3.68
N LEU A 41 20.39 -11.02 4.37
CA LEU A 41 19.89 -9.69 4.03
C LEU A 41 20.09 -8.79 5.25
N THR A 42 20.89 -7.72 5.12
CA THR A 42 21.01 -6.74 6.21
C THR A 42 19.83 -5.76 6.21
N ARG A 43 19.62 -5.08 7.34
CA ARG A 43 18.58 -4.07 7.47
C ARG A 43 18.82 -2.90 6.51
N GLU A 44 20.08 -2.48 6.36
CA GLU A 44 20.49 -1.41 5.43
C GLU A 44 20.18 -1.80 3.98
N GLN A 45 20.47 -3.05 3.60
CA GLN A 45 20.13 -3.56 2.26
C GLN A 45 18.62 -3.60 2.04
N TYR A 46 17.86 -4.00 3.08
CA TYR A 46 16.40 -4.02 3.00
C TYR A 46 15.86 -2.62 2.69
N TYR A 47 16.18 -1.64 3.50
CA TYR A 47 15.68 -0.27 3.29
C TYR A 47 16.21 0.39 2.01
N ALA A 48 17.37 -0.01 1.50
CA ALA A 48 17.93 0.53 0.27
C ALA A 48 17.32 -0.07 -1.01
N GLN A 49 16.87 -1.35 -0.98
CA GLN A 49 16.56 -2.09 -2.21
C GLN A 49 15.21 -2.81 -2.18
N TYR A 50 14.60 -3.05 -1.02
CA TYR A 50 13.40 -3.87 -0.88
C TYR A 50 12.18 -3.08 -0.39
N LEU A 51 12.40 -1.90 0.17
CA LEU A 51 11.32 -1.02 0.64
C LEU A 51 10.29 -0.77 -0.45
N GLY A 52 9.01 -1.02 -0.15
CA GLY A 52 7.89 -0.84 -1.07
C GLY A 52 7.76 -1.94 -2.14
N LEU A 53 8.56 -3.01 -2.10
CA LEU A 53 8.37 -4.18 -2.95
C LEU A 53 7.34 -5.14 -2.31
N ASP A 54 6.51 -5.73 -3.15
CA ASP A 54 5.71 -6.88 -2.74
C ASP A 54 6.60 -8.11 -2.47
N ASP A 55 6.09 -9.07 -1.71
CA ASP A 55 6.85 -10.25 -1.28
C ASP A 55 7.43 -11.07 -2.44
N ARG A 56 6.68 -11.23 -3.54
CA ARG A 56 7.15 -12.00 -4.70
C ARG A 56 8.35 -11.32 -5.33
N THR A 57 8.25 -10.02 -5.57
CA THR A 57 9.33 -9.20 -6.13
C THR A 57 10.55 -9.19 -5.20
N GLY A 58 10.34 -9.08 -3.89
CA GLY A 58 11.39 -9.13 -2.87
C GLY A 58 12.16 -10.47 -2.91
N PHE A 59 11.48 -11.61 -2.93
CA PHE A 59 12.15 -12.92 -3.02
C PHE A 59 12.87 -13.12 -4.36
N VAL A 60 12.27 -12.70 -5.49
CA VAL A 60 12.94 -12.77 -6.79
C VAL A 60 14.23 -11.95 -6.80
N LEU A 61 14.20 -10.74 -6.24
CA LEU A 61 15.38 -9.89 -6.11
C LEU A 61 16.45 -10.54 -5.22
N ALA A 62 16.07 -11.09 -4.07
CA ALA A 62 17.01 -11.72 -3.13
C ALA A 62 17.72 -12.92 -3.73
N PHE A 63 16.98 -13.80 -4.40
CA PHE A 63 17.56 -14.98 -5.05
C PHE A 63 18.46 -14.61 -6.24
N ARG A 64 18.04 -13.61 -7.03
CA ARG A 64 18.88 -13.06 -8.11
C ARG A 64 20.19 -12.49 -7.57
N ASN A 65 20.14 -11.68 -6.51
CA ASN A 65 21.34 -11.10 -5.90
C ASN A 65 22.26 -12.17 -5.30
N ALA A 66 21.69 -13.27 -4.78
CA ALA A 66 22.44 -14.43 -4.27
C ALA A 66 22.88 -15.39 -5.40
N GLN A 67 22.59 -15.11 -6.67
CA GLN A 67 22.88 -15.96 -7.82
C GLN A 67 22.30 -17.39 -7.65
N ARG A 68 21.10 -17.51 -7.06
CA ARG A 68 20.41 -18.79 -6.82
C ARG A 68 19.16 -18.89 -7.66
N THR A 69 18.81 -20.14 -8.01
CA THR A 69 17.57 -20.45 -8.74
C THR A 69 16.39 -20.39 -7.77
N LEU A 70 15.32 -19.71 -8.20
CA LEU A 70 14.04 -19.65 -7.50
C LEU A 70 12.98 -20.28 -8.39
N THR A 71 12.47 -21.46 -8.00
CA THR A 71 11.35 -22.09 -8.70
C THR A 71 10.03 -21.46 -8.27
N THR A 72 8.99 -21.64 -9.10
CA THR A 72 7.65 -21.14 -8.78
C THR A 72 7.10 -21.74 -7.47
N GLU A 73 7.35 -23.03 -7.24
CA GLU A 73 6.92 -23.74 -6.03
C GLU A 73 7.62 -23.22 -4.80
N LEU A 74 8.95 -23.02 -4.88
CA LEU A 74 9.72 -22.45 -3.77
C LEU A 74 9.25 -21.01 -3.47
N LEU A 75 9.05 -20.18 -4.49
CA LEU A 75 8.53 -18.83 -4.33
C LEU A 75 7.20 -18.82 -3.56
N LYS A 76 6.24 -19.66 -3.97
CA LYS A 76 4.95 -19.77 -3.27
C LYS A 76 5.12 -20.18 -1.82
N HIS A 77 6.02 -21.14 -1.55
CA HIS A 77 6.33 -21.59 -0.19
C HIS A 77 6.91 -20.45 0.66
N LEU A 78 7.88 -19.70 0.14
CA LEU A 78 8.54 -18.60 0.86
C LEU A 78 7.58 -17.45 1.16
N VAL A 79 6.74 -17.06 0.19
CA VAL A 79 5.70 -16.04 0.39
C VAL A 79 4.72 -16.48 1.49
N THR A 80 4.28 -17.74 1.47
CA THR A 80 3.39 -18.29 2.51
C THR A 80 4.05 -18.25 3.89
N LYS A 81 5.31 -18.70 3.97
CA LYS A 81 6.07 -18.74 5.22
C LYS A 81 6.32 -17.33 5.79
N LYS A 82 6.69 -16.38 4.92
CA LYS A 82 6.91 -14.99 5.32
C LYS A 82 5.62 -14.36 5.87
N SER A 83 4.50 -14.59 5.20
CA SER A 83 3.22 -14.06 5.65
C SER A 83 2.78 -14.66 6.99
N GLN A 84 2.99 -15.96 7.24
CA GLN A 84 2.70 -16.54 8.56
C GLN A 84 3.53 -15.88 9.66
N LEU A 85 4.82 -15.69 9.42
CA LEU A 85 5.72 -15.03 10.37
C LEU A 85 5.35 -13.56 10.59
N TYR A 86 4.97 -12.85 9.53
CA TYR A 86 4.48 -11.48 9.61
C TYR A 86 3.23 -11.38 10.51
N LEU A 87 2.23 -12.26 10.31
CA LEU A 87 1.02 -12.29 11.14
C LEU A 87 1.33 -12.51 12.64
N GLU A 88 2.31 -13.36 12.95
CA GLU A 88 2.77 -13.55 14.33
C GLU A 88 3.40 -12.28 14.91
N LEU A 89 4.23 -11.60 14.14
CA LEU A 89 4.91 -10.36 14.55
C LEU A 89 3.91 -9.22 14.76
N VAL A 90 3.01 -9.02 13.82
CA VAL A 90 2.01 -7.94 13.88
C VAL A 90 1.07 -8.12 15.07
N ARG A 91 0.67 -9.33 15.40
CA ARG A 91 -0.22 -9.59 16.55
C ARG A 91 0.31 -9.05 17.88
N THR A 92 1.62 -8.94 18.02
CA THR A 92 2.29 -8.48 19.26
C THR A 92 2.83 -7.06 19.19
N SER A 93 2.96 -6.50 17.99
CA SER A 93 3.65 -5.23 17.76
C SER A 93 3.00 -4.34 16.69
N LEU A 94 1.69 -4.48 16.47
CA LEU A 94 0.96 -3.64 15.51
C LEU A 94 1.10 -2.16 15.87
N ARG A 95 1.46 -1.38 14.88
CA ARG A 95 1.46 0.08 14.95
C ARG A 95 0.67 0.62 13.77
N LEU A 96 -0.20 1.56 14.02
CA LEU A 96 -0.89 2.30 12.96
C LEU A 96 -0.12 3.58 12.65
N VAL A 97 -0.18 3.98 11.39
CA VAL A 97 0.31 5.31 10.99
C VAL A 97 -0.45 6.37 11.78
N ARG A 98 0.27 7.38 12.20
CA ARG A 98 -0.25 8.43 13.07
C ARG A 98 -1.45 9.13 12.44
N GLY A 99 -2.60 9.09 13.11
CA GLY A 99 -3.87 9.66 12.65
C GLY A 99 -4.68 8.78 11.70
N ALA A 100 -4.21 7.59 11.33
CA ALA A 100 -4.91 6.73 10.37
C ALA A 100 -6.34 6.35 10.81
N PRO A 101 -6.60 5.90 12.04
CA PRO A 101 -7.96 5.54 12.45
C PRO A 101 -8.94 6.71 12.40
N GLU A 102 -8.52 7.87 12.87
CA GLU A 102 -9.34 9.08 12.91
C GLU A 102 -9.65 9.56 11.50
N PHE A 103 -8.63 9.62 10.64
CA PHE A 103 -8.75 10.06 9.27
C PHE A 103 -9.64 9.11 8.44
N VAL A 104 -9.48 7.79 8.58
CA VAL A 104 -10.33 6.79 7.90
C VAL A 104 -11.80 6.95 8.30
N ARG A 105 -12.07 7.11 9.61
CA ARG A 105 -13.45 7.31 10.08
C ARG A 105 -14.06 8.63 9.61
N GLU A 106 -13.26 9.69 9.52
CA GLU A 106 -13.70 10.97 8.98
C GLU A 106 -13.96 10.88 7.47
N ALA A 107 -13.01 10.32 6.71
CA ALA A 107 -13.11 10.16 5.26
C ALA A 107 -14.31 9.28 4.87
N GLY A 108 -14.59 8.21 5.62
CA GLY A 108 -15.72 7.32 5.37
C GLY A 108 -17.11 7.97 5.53
N ARG A 109 -17.20 9.16 6.18
CA ARG A 109 -18.43 9.94 6.24
C ARG A 109 -18.68 10.79 4.99
N GLN A 110 -17.66 11.00 4.17
CA GLN A 110 -17.67 11.94 3.05
C GLN A 110 -17.45 11.22 1.71
N PHE A 111 -16.65 10.16 1.71
CA PHE A 111 -16.17 9.47 0.52
C PHE A 111 -16.40 7.97 0.60
N ARG A 112 -16.41 7.30 -0.53
CA ARG A 112 -16.28 5.85 -0.63
C ARG A 112 -14.82 5.48 -0.41
N LEU A 113 -14.54 4.48 0.44
CA LEU A 113 -13.18 4.11 0.75
C LEU A 113 -12.81 2.75 0.17
N GLY A 114 -11.56 2.62 -0.27
CA GLY A 114 -10.98 1.35 -0.67
C GLY A 114 -9.53 1.23 -0.24
N ILE A 115 -9.06 -0.02 -0.17
CA ILE A 115 -7.64 -0.37 0.04
C ILE A 115 -7.10 -0.95 -1.26
N VAL A 116 -5.88 -0.53 -1.66
CA VAL A 116 -5.15 -1.08 -2.82
C VAL A 116 -3.71 -1.30 -2.42
N SER A 117 -3.33 -2.57 -2.17
CA SER A 117 -2.05 -2.88 -1.55
C SER A 117 -1.31 -4.04 -2.23
N GLY A 118 0.03 -4.02 -2.07
CA GLY A 118 0.92 -5.14 -2.35
C GLY A 118 0.96 -6.20 -1.23
N ALA A 119 0.24 -6.00 -0.12
CA ALA A 119 0.06 -6.99 0.93
C ALA A 119 -0.93 -8.09 0.52
N LEU A 120 -0.81 -9.27 1.12
CA LEU A 120 -1.76 -10.35 0.89
C LEU A 120 -3.11 -10.05 1.57
N ARG A 121 -4.21 -10.52 0.99
CA ARG A 121 -5.56 -10.34 1.52
C ARG A 121 -5.64 -10.71 3.01
N ARG A 122 -5.09 -11.85 3.40
CA ARG A 122 -5.10 -12.34 4.78
C ARG A 122 -4.33 -11.43 5.77
N GLU A 123 -3.33 -10.69 5.28
CA GLU A 123 -2.56 -9.74 6.11
C GLU A 123 -3.39 -8.48 6.36
N ILE A 124 -4.03 -7.98 5.31
CA ILE A 124 -4.95 -6.84 5.39
C ILE A 124 -6.11 -7.17 6.33
N ASP A 125 -6.82 -8.27 6.08
CA ASP A 125 -7.98 -8.70 6.88
C ASP A 125 -7.61 -8.84 8.37
N HIS A 126 -6.46 -9.47 8.66
CA HIS A 126 -6.00 -9.63 10.04
C HIS A 126 -5.79 -8.30 10.77
N VAL A 127 -5.18 -7.31 10.13
CA VAL A 127 -4.99 -5.98 10.74
C VAL A 127 -6.31 -5.23 10.86
N LEU A 128 -7.19 -5.33 9.86
CA LEU A 128 -8.51 -4.71 9.92
C LEU A 128 -9.34 -5.26 11.07
N ASP A 129 -9.28 -6.57 11.32
CA ASP A 129 -9.93 -7.21 12.47
C ASP A 129 -9.38 -6.70 13.81
N LEU A 130 -8.06 -6.42 13.89
CA LEU A 130 -7.43 -5.90 15.11
C LEU A 130 -7.72 -4.42 15.39
N THR A 131 -8.22 -3.67 14.39
CA THR A 131 -8.34 -2.20 14.45
C THR A 131 -9.76 -1.68 14.34
N ASP A 132 -10.75 -2.54 14.14
CA ASP A 132 -12.15 -2.18 13.90
C ASP A 132 -12.32 -1.19 12.72
N LEU A 133 -11.45 -1.27 11.71
CA LEU A 133 -11.52 -0.41 10.53
C LEU A 133 -12.14 -1.11 9.30
N GLY A 134 -12.35 -2.42 9.36
CA GLY A 134 -12.79 -3.22 8.20
C GLY A 134 -14.06 -2.71 7.55
N ASP A 135 -15.06 -2.35 8.34
CA ASP A 135 -16.36 -1.85 7.85
C ASP A 135 -16.29 -0.49 7.14
N SER A 136 -15.14 0.20 7.23
CA SER A 136 -14.95 1.49 6.57
C SER A 136 -14.68 1.34 5.06
N PHE A 137 -14.22 0.18 4.61
CA PHE A 137 -13.75 -0.01 3.24
C PHE A 137 -14.76 -0.82 2.39
N GLU A 138 -15.20 -0.21 1.30
CA GLU A 138 -16.12 -0.83 0.35
C GLU A 138 -15.42 -1.81 -0.61
N VAL A 139 -14.14 -1.56 -0.89
CA VAL A 139 -13.31 -2.29 -1.85
C VAL A 139 -11.94 -2.55 -1.24
N ILE A 140 -11.45 -3.78 -1.40
CA ILE A 140 -10.08 -4.14 -1.06
C ILE A 140 -9.49 -4.90 -2.25
N ILE A 141 -8.39 -4.38 -2.81
CA ILE A 141 -7.57 -5.04 -3.83
C ILE A 141 -6.23 -5.38 -3.19
N ALA A 142 -5.94 -6.66 -3.09
CA ALA A 142 -4.74 -7.20 -2.46
C ALA A 142 -3.77 -7.79 -3.51
N ALA A 143 -2.56 -8.17 -3.09
CA ALA A 143 -1.55 -8.73 -3.99
C ALA A 143 -2.02 -10.03 -4.68
N ASP A 144 -2.81 -10.85 -4.00
CA ASP A 144 -3.35 -12.10 -4.53
C ASP A 144 -4.50 -11.91 -5.52
N ASP A 145 -5.08 -10.71 -5.59
CA ASP A 145 -6.09 -10.37 -6.60
C ASP A 145 -5.44 -9.95 -7.95
N MET A 146 -4.12 -9.71 -7.98
CA MET A 146 -3.44 -9.06 -9.10
C MET A 146 -2.28 -9.90 -9.65
N SER A 147 -2.06 -9.82 -10.97
CA SER A 147 -0.91 -10.43 -11.64
C SER A 147 0.29 -9.47 -11.78
N HIS A 148 0.07 -8.18 -11.65
CA HIS A 148 1.09 -7.14 -11.77
C HIS A 148 1.07 -6.24 -10.54
N SER A 149 2.27 -5.90 -10.07
CA SER A 149 2.47 -5.03 -8.92
C SER A 149 2.69 -3.58 -9.36
N LYS A 150 2.48 -2.61 -8.44
CA LYS A 150 2.90 -1.23 -8.64
C LYS A 150 4.38 -1.19 -9.11
N PRO A 151 4.73 -0.41 -10.12
CA PRO A 151 4.05 0.78 -10.64
C PRO A 151 3.01 0.55 -11.75
N ASP A 152 2.62 -0.70 -12.04
CA ASP A 152 1.52 -0.96 -12.97
C ASP A 152 0.20 -0.40 -12.38
N PRO A 153 -0.62 0.35 -13.15
CA PRO A 153 -1.87 0.96 -12.67
C PRO A 153 -2.99 -0.06 -12.43
N ALA A 154 -2.83 -1.32 -12.81
CA ALA A 154 -3.90 -2.33 -12.85
C ALA A 154 -4.65 -2.46 -11.52
N SER A 155 -3.95 -2.38 -10.37
CA SER A 155 -4.59 -2.50 -9.06
C SER A 155 -5.51 -1.32 -8.73
N TYR A 156 -5.11 -0.09 -9.05
CA TYR A 156 -5.96 1.09 -8.89
C TYR A 156 -7.13 1.11 -9.85
N LEU A 157 -6.92 0.69 -11.10
CA LEU A 157 -7.99 0.54 -12.08
C LEU A 157 -8.98 -0.55 -11.66
N ALA A 158 -8.52 -1.67 -11.10
CA ALA A 158 -9.39 -2.71 -10.55
C ALA A 158 -10.28 -2.19 -9.40
N ALA A 159 -9.72 -1.37 -8.50
CA ALA A 159 -10.50 -0.73 -7.44
C ALA A 159 -11.54 0.24 -8.00
N HIS A 160 -11.16 1.05 -8.98
CA HIS A 160 -12.07 1.95 -9.69
C HIS A 160 -13.21 1.19 -10.38
N ASP A 161 -12.91 0.09 -11.07
CA ASP A 161 -13.92 -0.77 -11.69
C ASP A 161 -14.84 -1.40 -10.63
N ALA A 162 -14.33 -1.76 -9.47
CA ALA A 162 -15.14 -2.27 -8.37
C ALA A 162 -16.12 -1.20 -7.83
N PHE A 163 -15.68 0.03 -7.68
CA PHE A 163 -16.58 1.15 -7.36
C PHE A 163 -17.63 1.36 -8.45
N ASN A 164 -17.23 1.35 -9.72
CA ASN A 164 -18.13 1.59 -10.86
C ASN A 164 -19.24 0.55 -10.98
N ARG A 165 -19.02 -0.69 -10.51
CA ARG A 165 -20.10 -1.71 -10.49
C ARG A 165 -21.29 -1.32 -9.63
N ARG A 166 -21.10 -0.47 -8.62
CA ARG A 166 -22.19 0.03 -7.75
C ARG A 166 -22.72 1.38 -8.19
N ARG A 167 -21.84 2.34 -8.43
CA ARG A 167 -22.16 3.69 -8.90
C ARG A 167 -20.98 4.22 -9.71
N PRO A 168 -21.20 4.65 -10.95
CA PRO A 168 -20.16 5.20 -11.80
C PRO A 168 -19.51 6.45 -11.18
N ILE A 169 -18.18 6.49 -11.17
CA ILE A 169 -17.33 7.62 -10.79
C ILE A 169 -16.22 7.78 -11.83
N ALA A 170 -15.70 9.00 -11.99
CA ALA A 170 -14.54 9.21 -12.85
C ALA A 170 -13.23 8.83 -12.11
N ALA A 171 -12.22 8.33 -12.84
CA ALA A 171 -10.93 8.02 -12.23
C ALA A 171 -10.31 9.22 -11.49
N ARG A 172 -10.42 10.42 -12.09
CA ARG A 172 -9.93 11.66 -11.46
C ARG A 172 -10.69 12.09 -10.20
N ALA A 173 -11.86 11.50 -9.93
CA ALA A 173 -12.60 11.70 -8.68
C ALA A 173 -12.22 10.70 -7.58
N CYS A 174 -11.23 9.82 -7.84
CA CYS A 174 -10.63 8.91 -6.88
C CYS A 174 -9.28 9.47 -6.46
N VAL A 175 -9.15 9.90 -5.21
CA VAL A 175 -7.87 10.33 -4.64
C VAL A 175 -7.15 9.11 -4.06
N VAL A 176 -5.86 8.96 -4.36
CA VAL A 176 -5.01 7.92 -3.79
C VAL A 176 -4.20 8.50 -2.63
N ILE A 177 -4.04 7.75 -1.53
CA ILE A 177 -3.09 8.05 -0.45
C ILE A 177 -2.02 6.96 -0.44
N GLU A 178 -0.77 7.34 -0.59
CA GLU A 178 0.39 6.47 -0.82
C GLU A 178 1.63 6.98 -0.08
N ASP A 179 2.65 6.12 0.04
CA ASP A 179 3.94 6.46 0.63
C ASP A 179 5.13 6.02 -0.24
N SER A 180 4.87 5.23 -1.28
CA SER A 180 5.88 4.65 -2.16
C SER A 180 5.95 5.33 -3.54
N LEU A 181 7.14 5.42 -4.13
CA LEU A 181 7.30 5.95 -5.49
C LEU A 181 6.64 5.06 -6.57
N PRO A 182 6.69 3.71 -6.48
CA PRO A 182 5.93 2.87 -7.39
C PRO A 182 4.41 3.09 -7.31
N GLY A 183 3.87 3.30 -6.10
CA GLY A 183 2.46 3.58 -5.91
C GLY A 183 2.03 4.93 -6.48
N LEU A 184 2.83 5.99 -6.29
CA LEU A 184 2.60 7.29 -6.92
C LEU A 184 2.57 7.16 -8.45
N GLN A 185 3.49 6.39 -9.04
CA GLN A 185 3.52 6.17 -10.48
C GLN A 185 2.27 5.42 -10.97
N ALA A 186 1.84 4.38 -10.23
CA ALA A 186 0.63 3.62 -10.54
C ALA A 186 -0.64 4.49 -10.47
N ALA A 187 -0.80 5.31 -9.42
CA ALA A 187 -1.93 6.22 -9.26
C ALA A 187 -2.00 7.23 -10.42
N ARG A 188 -0.87 7.85 -10.77
CA ARG A 188 -0.78 8.78 -11.89
C ARG A 188 -1.08 8.13 -13.24
N ALA A 189 -0.59 6.92 -13.46
CA ALA A 189 -0.87 6.16 -14.67
C ALA A 189 -2.35 5.75 -14.76
N ALA A 190 -3.04 5.58 -13.61
CA ALA A 190 -4.48 5.37 -13.53
C ALA A 190 -5.30 6.67 -13.70
N GLY A 191 -4.66 7.84 -13.82
CA GLY A 191 -5.33 9.14 -13.95
C GLY A 191 -5.96 9.64 -12.64
N MET A 192 -5.40 9.20 -11.49
CA MET A 192 -5.88 9.55 -10.15
C MET A 192 -4.91 10.51 -9.46
N PRO A 193 -5.40 11.62 -8.85
CA PRO A 193 -4.57 12.45 -7.99
C PRO A 193 -4.07 11.65 -6.79
N CYS A 194 -2.84 11.95 -6.32
CA CYS A 194 -2.19 11.19 -5.27
C CYS A 194 -1.64 12.12 -4.20
N VAL A 195 -2.01 11.84 -2.95
CA VAL A 195 -1.41 12.40 -1.74
C VAL A 195 -0.32 11.44 -1.26
N MET A 196 0.89 11.96 -1.06
CA MET A 196 2.02 11.16 -0.57
C MET A 196 2.27 11.38 0.90
N LEU A 197 2.45 10.29 1.65
CA LEU A 197 2.95 10.34 3.02
C LEU A 197 4.48 10.20 3.03
N THR A 198 5.14 10.84 4.00
CA THR A 198 6.60 10.76 4.14
C THR A 198 7.05 9.61 5.07
N THR A 199 6.23 8.58 5.21
CA THR A 199 6.51 7.42 6.05
C THR A 199 7.65 6.55 5.51
N SER A 200 7.66 6.30 4.18
CA SER A 200 8.73 5.50 3.51
C SER A 200 9.82 6.37 2.88
N HIS A 201 9.51 7.59 2.50
CA HIS A 201 10.47 8.48 1.84
C HIS A 201 10.48 9.87 2.47
N PRO A 202 11.64 10.52 2.63
CA PRO A 202 11.69 11.91 3.09
C PRO A 202 11.07 12.84 2.05
N ALA A 203 10.42 13.93 2.48
CA ALA A 203 9.71 14.88 1.63
C ALA A 203 10.53 15.32 0.39
N ARG A 204 11.84 15.59 0.57
CA ARG A 204 12.75 15.95 -0.53
C ARG A 204 12.83 14.93 -1.67
N ALA A 205 12.58 13.66 -1.38
CA ALA A 205 12.59 12.60 -2.40
C ALA A 205 11.29 12.57 -3.22
N LEU A 206 10.22 13.19 -2.69
CA LEU A 206 8.90 13.27 -3.30
C LEU A 206 8.70 14.57 -4.09
N GLU A 207 9.54 15.59 -3.87
CA GLU A 207 9.47 16.87 -4.57
C GLU A 207 9.57 16.70 -6.09
N GLY A 208 8.69 17.37 -6.83
CA GLY A 208 8.65 17.33 -8.30
C GLY A 208 8.23 15.99 -8.91
N ARG A 209 7.83 15.01 -8.10
CA ARG A 209 7.40 13.69 -8.59
C ARG A 209 5.96 13.66 -9.08
N GLY A 210 5.19 14.74 -8.85
CA GLY A 210 3.81 14.89 -9.34
C GLY A 210 2.77 14.36 -8.37
N ALA A 211 3.08 14.33 -7.08
CA ALA A 211 2.08 14.22 -6.02
C ALA A 211 1.21 15.49 -6.00
N ALA A 212 -0.09 15.33 -5.73
CA ALA A 212 -0.99 16.46 -5.53
C ALA A 212 -0.71 17.17 -4.20
N LEU A 213 -0.47 16.41 -3.15
CA LEU A 213 -0.07 16.88 -1.83
C LEU A 213 1.01 15.96 -1.24
N VAL A 214 1.78 16.48 -0.27
CA VAL A 214 2.75 15.69 0.51
C VAL A 214 2.51 16.00 1.99
N TRP A 215 2.21 14.97 2.79
CA TRP A 215 1.96 15.04 4.22
C TRP A 215 3.00 14.23 5.00
N ASP A 216 3.24 14.61 6.25
CA ASP A 216 4.13 13.83 7.13
C ASP A 216 3.46 12.58 7.72
N SER A 217 2.16 12.64 7.90
CA SER A 217 1.28 11.58 8.39
C SER A 217 -0.17 11.95 8.11
N LEU A 218 -1.11 11.12 8.52
CA LEU A 218 -2.55 11.45 8.47
C LEU A 218 -3.00 12.32 9.66
N ALA A 219 -2.18 12.43 10.72
CA ALA A 219 -2.52 13.24 11.89
C ALA A 219 -2.48 14.74 11.57
N GLY A 220 -3.53 15.45 11.98
CA GLY A 220 -3.63 16.90 11.79
C GLY A 220 -4.17 17.30 10.42
N HIS A 221 -4.41 16.35 9.53
CA HIS A 221 -5.09 16.58 8.25
C HIS A 221 -6.55 16.18 8.34
N SER A 222 -7.39 16.87 7.60
CA SER A 222 -8.83 16.62 7.48
C SER A 222 -9.14 15.97 6.13
N ALA A 223 -10.11 15.06 6.11
CA ALA A 223 -10.61 14.48 4.89
C ALA A 223 -11.15 15.54 3.89
N ALA A 224 -11.59 16.70 4.40
CA ALA A 224 -12.04 17.82 3.56
C ALA A 224 -10.91 18.41 2.70
N GLU A 225 -9.63 18.23 3.06
CA GLU A 225 -8.48 18.67 2.25
C GLU A 225 -8.36 17.88 0.93
N LEU A 226 -9.03 16.72 0.83
CA LEU A 226 -9.08 15.92 -0.40
C LEU A 226 -10.15 16.41 -1.38
N ALA A 227 -11.10 17.22 -0.92
CA ALA A 227 -12.20 17.71 -1.76
C ALA A 227 -11.63 18.63 -2.84
N GLY A 228 -11.87 18.28 -4.11
CA GLY A 228 -11.43 19.10 -5.25
C GLY A 228 -10.00 18.84 -5.74
N LEU A 229 -9.35 17.73 -5.28
CA LEU A 229 -8.10 17.25 -5.87
C LEU A 229 -8.34 16.59 -7.22
#